data_b1e80189b782a4d3b837408d1e077a35
#
_entry.id   b1e80189b782a4d3b837408d1e077a35
#
_cell.length_a   1.000
_cell.length_b   1.000
_cell.length_c   1.000
_cell.angle_alpha   90.00
_cell.angle_beta   90.00
_cell.angle_gamma   90.00
#
_symmetry.space_group_name_H-M   'P 1'
#
loop_
_entity.id
_entity.type
_entity.pdbx_description
1 polymer ?
#
loop_
_entity_poly.entity_id
_entity_poly.type
_entity_poly.pdbx_seq_one_letter_code
_entity_poly.pdbx_strand_id
1 'polypeptide(L)'
;MTTTDVPDAFGDFFAGLPEQPLATLGARFFHECFGCGPKHPTGLRVRCFRTDDGVVSPVFVPAVYAGPPGAAHGGIVATYLDEICAGAAVRATGKVAVTGELTVRFVAPVPVERAVIGRGRLVTDHGRYIDVEGRLEEFETGRLLATAKGRFFPV
;
A
#
# COMPACT_ATOMS: atom_id res chain seq x y z
N MET A 1 -7.18 -12.94 -17.12
CA MET A 1 -6.35 -12.42 -16.02
C MET A 1 -7.09 -12.68 -14.72
N THR A 2 -6.64 -13.66 -13.95
CA THR A 2 -7.19 -13.85 -12.61
C THR A 2 -6.77 -12.66 -11.76
N THR A 3 -7.72 -11.78 -11.45
CA THR A 3 -7.58 -10.86 -10.35
C THR A 3 -7.22 -11.71 -9.13
N THR A 4 -6.09 -11.46 -8.52
CA THR A 4 -5.76 -12.09 -7.25
C THR A 4 -6.86 -11.67 -6.28
N ASP A 5 -7.65 -12.62 -5.83
CA ASP A 5 -8.74 -12.29 -4.91
C ASP A 5 -8.16 -11.70 -3.62
N VAL A 6 -8.92 -10.78 -3.01
CA VAL A 6 -8.59 -10.30 -1.68
C VAL A 6 -8.65 -11.50 -0.72
N PRO A 7 -7.62 -11.71 0.14
CA PRO A 7 -7.63 -12.85 1.04
C PRO A 7 -8.91 -12.94 1.89
N ASP A 8 -9.42 -14.15 2.08
CA ASP A 8 -10.65 -14.42 2.84
C ASP A 8 -10.63 -13.85 4.26
N ALA A 9 -9.44 -13.67 4.84
CA ALA A 9 -9.25 -13.09 6.15
C ALA A 9 -9.83 -11.67 6.30
N PHE A 10 -10.07 -10.96 5.20
CA PHE A 10 -10.69 -9.63 5.20
C PHE A 10 -12.22 -9.67 5.08
N GLY A 11 -12.82 -10.85 4.91
CA GLY A 11 -14.25 -10.98 4.72
C GLY A 11 -14.72 -10.14 3.53
N ASP A 12 -15.79 -9.38 3.72
CA ASP A 12 -16.39 -8.51 2.70
C ASP A 12 -15.96 -7.03 2.81
N PHE A 13 -14.97 -6.73 3.63
CA PHE A 13 -14.54 -5.33 3.88
C PHE A 13 -14.28 -4.55 2.59
N PHE A 14 -13.63 -5.17 1.61
CA PHE A 14 -13.28 -4.52 0.33
C PHE A 14 -14.35 -4.65 -0.75
N ALA A 15 -15.38 -5.44 -0.55
CA ALA A 15 -16.34 -5.82 -1.59
C ALA A 15 -17.11 -4.62 -2.20
N GLY A 16 -17.40 -3.60 -1.40
CA GLY A 16 -18.13 -2.41 -1.84
C GLY A 16 -17.23 -1.21 -2.22
N LEU A 17 -15.91 -1.37 -2.15
CA LEU A 17 -14.98 -0.27 -2.40
C LEU A 17 -14.49 -0.29 -3.86
N PRO A 18 -14.49 0.85 -4.55
CA PRO A 18 -13.92 0.91 -5.90
C PRO A 18 -12.40 0.76 -5.84
N GLU A 19 -11.88 -0.21 -6.60
CA GLU A 19 -10.44 -0.38 -6.73
C GLU A 19 -9.86 0.71 -7.63
N GLN A 20 -8.71 1.24 -7.24
CA GLN A 20 -7.95 2.19 -8.05
C GLN A 20 -7.17 1.40 -9.10
N PRO A 21 -7.53 1.50 -10.40
CA PRO A 21 -6.91 0.67 -11.42
C PRO A 21 -5.53 1.18 -11.81
N LEU A 22 -4.57 0.27 -11.93
CA LEU A 22 -3.26 0.58 -12.50
C LEU A 22 -3.38 1.10 -13.95
N ALA A 23 -4.36 0.61 -14.68
CA ALA A 23 -4.55 0.92 -16.10
C ALA A 23 -4.79 2.40 -16.42
N THR A 24 -5.38 3.16 -15.50
CA THR A 24 -5.60 4.60 -15.67
C THR A 24 -4.35 5.45 -15.52
N LEU A 25 -3.22 4.83 -15.14
CA LEU A 25 -1.99 5.51 -14.78
C LEU A 25 -0.84 5.26 -15.76
N GLY A 26 -1.13 4.80 -17.00
CA GLY A 26 -0.09 4.41 -17.94
C GLY A 26 0.52 3.06 -17.59
N ALA A 27 -0.33 2.12 -17.25
CA ALA A 27 -0.07 0.85 -16.58
C ALA A 27 0.97 -0.08 -17.20
N ARG A 28 1.32 0.06 -18.47
CA ARG A 28 2.33 -0.82 -19.09
C ARG A 28 3.67 -0.78 -18.37
N PHE A 29 4.02 0.35 -17.78
CA PHE A 29 5.28 0.54 -17.08
C PHE A 29 5.30 -0.09 -15.69
N PHE A 30 4.13 -0.36 -15.11
CA PHE A 30 4.02 -0.84 -13.73
C PHE A 30 3.62 -2.32 -13.61
N HIS A 31 3.39 -3.02 -14.71
CA HIS A 31 3.02 -4.44 -14.66
C HIS A 31 4.06 -5.32 -13.98
N GLU A 32 5.33 -4.95 -14.07
CA GLU A 32 6.45 -5.66 -13.49
C GLU A 32 7.05 -4.95 -12.28
N CYS A 33 6.34 -3.95 -11.74
CA CYS A 33 6.74 -3.28 -10.51
C CYS A 33 6.75 -4.26 -9.33
N PHE A 34 7.79 -4.27 -8.55
CA PHE A 34 7.90 -5.11 -7.36
C PHE A 34 6.78 -4.85 -6.35
N GLY A 35 6.41 -3.58 -6.15
CA GLY A 35 5.39 -3.21 -5.17
C GLY A 35 3.97 -3.51 -5.64
N CYS A 36 3.60 -3.04 -6.84
CA CYS A 36 2.20 -3.08 -7.30
C CYS A 36 1.98 -3.89 -8.58
N GLY A 37 3.01 -4.37 -9.24
CA GLY A 37 2.89 -5.03 -10.54
C GLY A 37 2.26 -6.43 -10.45
N PRO A 38 1.17 -6.68 -11.17
CA PRO A 38 0.51 -7.99 -11.13
C PRO A 38 1.32 -9.10 -11.81
N LYS A 39 2.29 -8.74 -12.64
CA LYS A 39 3.14 -9.69 -13.38
C LYS A 39 4.51 -9.93 -12.75
N HIS A 40 4.86 -9.20 -11.70
CA HIS A 40 6.13 -9.44 -11.03
C HIS A 40 6.13 -10.83 -10.38
N PRO A 41 7.14 -11.68 -10.62
CA PRO A 41 7.11 -13.08 -10.18
C PRO A 41 7.10 -13.24 -8.65
N THR A 42 7.71 -12.30 -7.93
CA THR A 42 7.84 -12.36 -6.46
C THR A 42 7.41 -11.05 -5.78
N GLY A 43 6.73 -10.17 -6.49
CA GLY A 43 6.31 -8.87 -5.97
C GLY A 43 5.14 -8.95 -5.00
N LEU A 44 4.85 -7.81 -4.39
CA LEU A 44 3.84 -7.72 -3.34
C LEU A 44 2.41 -7.58 -3.87
N ARG A 45 2.25 -7.12 -5.10
CA ARG A 45 0.94 -6.90 -5.76
C ARG A 45 0.00 -6.05 -4.93
N VAL A 46 0.52 -4.95 -4.39
CA VAL A 46 -0.25 -4.04 -3.56
C VAL A 46 -1.40 -3.45 -4.37
N ARG A 47 -2.60 -3.52 -3.79
CA ARG A 47 -3.83 -2.98 -4.39
C ARG A 47 -4.36 -1.88 -3.49
N CYS A 48 -4.83 -0.80 -4.09
CA CYS A 48 -5.43 0.31 -3.37
C CYS A 48 -6.90 0.45 -3.76
N PHE A 49 -7.75 0.57 -2.76
CA PHE A 49 -9.19 0.81 -2.92
C PHE A 49 -9.51 2.22 -2.43
N ARG A 50 -10.39 2.91 -3.12
CA ARG A 50 -10.73 4.30 -2.83
C ARG A 50 -11.66 4.41 -1.64
N THR A 51 -11.34 5.36 -0.76
CA THR A 51 -12.22 5.81 0.33
C THR A 51 -12.52 7.29 0.14
N ASP A 52 -13.36 7.86 1.02
CA ASP A 52 -13.74 9.28 0.92
C ASP A 52 -12.52 10.22 1.02
N ASP A 53 -11.54 9.86 1.85
CA ASP A 53 -10.39 10.72 2.15
C ASP A 53 -9.02 10.16 1.70
N GLY A 54 -9.00 9.02 1.03
CA GLY A 54 -7.75 8.40 0.62
C GLY A 54 -7.92 7.03 0.02
N VAL A 55 -7.05 6.11 0.47
CA VAL A 55 -7.06 4.71 0.03
C VAL A 55 -6.92 3.76 1.22
N VAL A 56 -7.45 2.55 1.03
CA VAL A 56 -7.21 1.39 1.90
C VAL A 56 -6.65 0.25 1.06
N SER A 57 -5.84 -0.59 1.68
CA SER A 57 -5.17 -1.70 1.01
C SER A 57 -5.21 -2.96 1.87
N PRO A 58 -5.60 -4.11 1.30
CA PRO A 58 -5.42 -5.39 1.98
C PRO A 58 -3.93 -5.74 1.97
N VAL A 59 -3.37 -5.95 3.15
CA VAL A 59 -1.97 -6.35 3.34
C VAL A 59 -1.93 -7.71 3.99
N PHE A 60 -1.37 -8.67 3.29
CA PHE A 60 -1.20 -10.03 3.76
C PHE A 60 0.21 -10.49 3.37
N VAL A 61 1.15 -10.37 4.30
CA VAL A 61 2.57 -10.59 4.02
C VAL A 61 2.86 -12.10 3.96
N PRO A 62 3.33 -12.62 2.83
CA PRO A 62 3.75 -14.01 2.76
C PRO A 62 4.90 -14.33 3.72
N ALA A 63 4.91 -15.54 4.27
CA ALA A 63 5.96 -15.98 5.21
C ALA A 63 7.37 -15.91 4.62
N VAL A 64 7.51 -16.03 3.30
CA VAL A 64 8.81 -15.92 2.60
C VAL A 64 9.47 -14.54 2.77
N TYR A 65 8.69 -13.52 3.10
CA TYR A 65 9.18 -12.16 3.35
C TYR A 65 9.37 -11.84 4.84
N ALA A 66 9.46 -12.86 5.68
CA ALA A 66 9.77 -12.66 7.08
C ALA A 66 11.21 -12.16 7.27
N GLY A 67 11.37 -11.28 8.26
CA GLY A 67 12.66 -10.95 8.87
C GLY A 67 12.84 -11.80 10.12
N PRO A 68 12.50 -11.28 11.33
CA PRO A 68 12.39 -12.12 12.52
C PRO A 68 11.30 -13.18 12.34
N PRO A 69 11.40 -14.34 13.01
CA PRO A 69 10.35 -15.35 12.91
C PRO A 69 8.95 -14.80 13.18
N GLY A 70 8.02 -15.03 12.25
CA GLY A 70 6.62 -14.61 12.37
C GLY A 70 6.34 -13.13 12.06
N ALA A 71 7.36 -12.32 11.80
CA ALA A 71 7.22 -10.91 11.47
C ALA A 71 7.80 -10.58 10.09
N ALA A 72 7.16 -9.67 9.38
CA ALA A 72 7.63 -9.18 8.10
C ALA A 72 8.97 -8.47 8.24
N HIS A 73 9.86 -8.63 7.27
CA HIS A 73 11.09 -7.87 7.17
C HIS A 73 10.79 -6.37 7.07
N GLY A 74 11.57 -5.53 7.76
CA GLY A 74 11.36 -4.08 7.78
C GLY A 74 11.34 -3.42 6.40
N GLY A 75 12.19 -3.88 5.49
CA GLY A 75 12.19 -3.40 4.09
C GLY A 75 10.90 -3.76 3.34
N ILE A 76 10.30 -4.91 3.64
CA ILE A 76 9.00 -5.31 3.08
C ILE A 76 7.89 -4.42 3.64
N VAL A 77 7.89 -4.15 4.94
CA VAL A 77 6.94 -3.20 5.56
C VAL A 77 7.05 -1.82 4.92
N ALA A 78 8.28 -1.33 4.72
CA ALA A 78 8.52 -0.05 4.05
C ALA A 78 8.01 -0.06 2.60
N THR A 79 8.15 -1.16 1.87
CA THR A 79 7.62 -1.28 0.51
C THR A 79 6.10 -1.20 0.48
N TYR A 80 5.40 -1.89 1.37
CA TYR A 80 3.95 -1.75 1.48
C TYR A 80 3.53 -0.31 1.75
N LEU A 81 4.20 0.35 2.69
CA LEU A 81 3.89 1.75 3.03
C LEU A 81 4.20 2.71 1.88
N ASP A 82 5.28 2.47 1.14
CA ASP A 82 5.62 3.24 -0.05
C ASP A 82 4.50 3.16 -1.10
N GLU A 83 4.02 1.96 -1.40
CA GLU A 83 2.95 1.75 -2.37
C GLU A 83 1.61 2.34 -1.91
N ILE A 84 1.28 2.23 -0.62
CA ILE A 84 0.05 2.81 -0.07
C ILE A 84 0.11 4.34 -0.11
N CYS A 85 1.25 4.92 0.22
CA CYS A 85 1.46 6.36 0.09
C CYS A 85 1.40 6.81 -1.37
N ALA A 86 2.01 6.07 -2.30
CA ALA A 86 1.89 6.32 -3.73
C ALA A 86 0.43 6.25 -4.20
N GLY A 87 -0.31 5.26 -3.72
CA GLY A 87 -1.74 5.14 -3.98
C GLY A 87 -2.55 6.35 -3.51
N ALA A 88 -2.23 6.87 -2.32
CA ALA A 88 -2.85 8.10 -1.80
C ALA A 88 -2.49 9.33 -2.66
N ALA A 89 -1.26 9.42 -3.13
CA ALA A 89 -0.82 10.48 -4.03
C ALA A 89 -1.58 10.45 -5.36
N VAL A 90 -1.72 9.27 -5.94
CA VAL A 90 -2.52 9.07 -7.17
C VAL A 90 -3.99 9.40 -6.94
N ARG A 91 -4.55 8.97 -5.81
CA ARG A 91 -5.95 9.26 -5.44
C ARG A 91 -6.20 10.76 -5.38
N ALA A 92 -5.26 11.51 -4.84
CA ALA A 92 -5.37 12.96 -4.67
C ALA A 92 -5.19 13.74 -5.97
N THR A 93 -4.31 13.30 -6.86
CA THR A 93 -3.90 14.09 -8.04
C THR A 93 -4.36 13.52 -9.38
N GLY A 94 -4.73 12.24 -9.43
CA GLY A 94 -4.99 11.53 -10.69
C GLY A 94 -3.74 11.29 -11.54
N LYS A 95 -2.54 11.53 -10.99
CA LYS A 95 -1.27 11.40 -11.69
C LYS A 95 -0.39 10.34 -11.03
N VAL A 96 0.42 9.67 -11.84
CA VAL A 96 1.52 8.86 -11.32
C VAL A 96 2.49 9.77 -10.58
N ALA A 97 3.01 9.28 -9.47
CA ALA A 97 3.99 10.01 -8.69
C ALA A 97 5.15 9.08 -8.31
N VAL A 98 6.34 9.64 -8.22
CA VAL A 98 7.53 8.93 -7.78
C VAL A 98 7.91 9.36 -6.37
N THR A 99 8.42 8.40 -5.60
CA THR A 99 8.84 8.64 -4.22
C THR A 99 10.10 9.50 -4.19
N GLY A 100 10.01 10.64 -3.53
CA GLY A 100 11.19 11.48 -3.26
C GLY A 100 11.77 11.21 -1.88
N GLU A 101 10.90 11.03 -0.88
CA GLU A 101 11.30 10.80 0.50
C GLU A 101 10.23 9.95 1.19
N LEU A 102 10.67 8.98 2.00
CA LEU A 102 9.80 8.15 2.81
C LEU A 102 10.42 7.98 4.20
N THR A 103 9.66 8.36 5.22
CA THR A 103 10.04 8.14 6.61
C THR A 103 9.10 7.12 7.22
N VAL A 104 9.63 6.01 7.71
CA VAL A 104 8.87 4.90 8.29
C VAL A 104 9.15 4.81 9.78
N ARG A 105 8.08 4.67 10.56
CA ARG A 105 8.17 4.36 12.00
C ARG A 105 7.59 2.98 12.23
N PHE A 106 8.38 2.09 12.80
CA PHE A 106 7.97 0.75 13.19
C PHE A 106 7.50 0.78 14.64
N VAL A 107 6.19 0.61 14.85
CA VAL A 107 5.57 0.70 16.19
C VAL A 107 5.49 -0.68 16.84
N ALA A 108 5.12 -1.70 16.06
CA ALA A 108 5.04 -3.09 16.49
C ALA A 108 5.37 -4.01 15.31
N PRO A 109 5.76 -5.27 15.54
CA PRO A 109 5.99 -6.21 14.47
C PRO A 109 4.76 -6.38 13.58
N VAL A 110 4.95 -6.34 12.25
CA VAL A 110 3.89 -6.64 11.29
C VAL A 110 3.87 -8.15 11.09
N PRO A 111 2.78 -8.85 11.44
CA PRO A 111 2.76 -10.31 11.34
C PRO A 111 2.72 -10.77 9.88
N VAL A 112 3.36 -11.90 9.59
CA VAL A 112 3.18 -12.60 8.31
C VAL A 112 1.96 -13.52 8.38
N GLU A 113 1.35 -13.81 7.22
CA GLU A 113 0.20 -14.72 7.08
C GLU A 113 -1.02 -14.29 7.94
N ARG A 114 -1.16 -12.99 8.17
CA ARG A 114 -2.31 -12.43 8.89
C ARG A 114 -2.82 -11.17 8.22
N ALA A 115 -4.11 -10.90 8.38
CA ALA A 115 -4.74 -9.72 7.80
C ALA A 115 -4.27 -8.43 8.48
N VAL A 116 -3.69 -7.54 7.68
CA VAL A 116 -3.27 -6.19 8.05
C VAL A 116 -3.93 -5.23 7.07
N ILE A 117 -4.41 -4.10 7.56
CA ILE A 117 -5.00 -3.08 6.69
C ILE A 117 -4.04 -1.90 6.56
N GLY A 118 -3.78 -1.50 5.32
CA GLY A 118 -3.05 -0.28 5.02
C GLY A 118 -4.01 0.86 4.74
N ARG A 119 -3.67 2.06 5.23
CA ARG A 119 -4.42 3.28 4.95
C ARG A 119 -3.47 4.37 4.49
N GLY A 120 -3.87 5.12 3.48
CA GLY A 120 -3.10 6.26 2.98
C GLY A 120 -3.99 7.45 2.73
N ARG A 121 -3.47 8.64 2.99
CA ARG A 121 -4.21 9.89 2.74
C ARG A 121 -3.27 11.05 2.40
N LEU A 122 -3.81 12.01 1.69
CA LEU A 122 -3.16 13.29 1.44
C LEU A 122 -3.03 14.08 2.76
N VAL A 123 -1.85 14.66 2.99
CA VAL A 123 -1.62 15.65 4.04
C VAL A 123 -1.64 17.04 3.44
N THR A 124 -0.78 17.32 2.45
CA THR A 124 -0.71 18.62 1.81
C THR A 124 -0.30 18.47 0.34
N ASP A 125 -1.05 19.12 -0.54
CA ASP A 125 -0.67 19.28 -1.94
C ASP A 125 0.04 20.62 -2.12
N HIS A 126 1.34 20.55 -2.42
CA HIS A 126 2.18 21.73 -2.69
C HIS A 126 2.24 22.07 -4.18
N GLY A 127 1.49 21.36 -5.02
CA GLY A 127 1.51 21.49 -6.48
C GLY A 127 2.65 20.73 -7.12
N ARG A 128 3.89 21.12 -6.87
CA ARG A 128 5.08 20.50 -7.41
C ARG A 128 5.38 19.12 -6.79
N TYR A 129 5.03 18.94 -5.54
CA TYR A 129 5.12 17.70 -4.80
C TYR A 129 3.97 17.58 -3.82
N ILE A 130 3.75 16.38 -3.32
CA ILE A 130 2.65 16.05 -2.41
C ILE A 130 3.20 15.35 -1.18
N ASP A 131 2.73 15.78 -0.02
CA ASP A 131 2.99 15.11 1.24
C ASP A 131 1.77 14.24 1.58
N VAL A 132 2.04 12.98 1.83
CA VAL A 132 1.05 11.95 2.17
C VAL A 132 1.48 11.21 3.43
N GLU A 133 0.53 10.57 4.07
CA GLU A 133 0.82 9.67 5.18
C GLU A 133 0.16 8.32 4.98
N GLY A 134 0.79 7.30 5.52
CA GLY A 134 0.30 5.93 5.50
C GLY A 134 0.42 5.28 6.86
N ARG A 135 -0.36 4.22 7.06
CA ARG A 135 -0.32 3.42 8.27
C ARG A 135 -0.70 1.98 7.99
N LEU A 136 -0.14 1.08 8.78
CA LEU A 136 -0.54 -0.32 8.84
C LEU A 136 -1.15 -0.60 10.20
N GLU A 137 -2.30 -1.26 10.18
CA GLU A 137 -3.04 -1.65 11.38
C GLU A 137 -3.37 -3.14 11.31
N GLU A 138 -3.35 -3.81 12.44
CA GLU A 138 -3.89 -5.15 12.54
C GLU A 138 -5.39 -5.09 12.22
N PHE A 139 -5.85 -5.91 11.26
CA PHE A 139 -7.22 -5.81 10.75
C PHE A 139 -8.29 -6.09 11.80
N GLU A 140 -8.07 -7.12 12.63
CA GLU A 140 -9.07 -7.55 13.61
C GLU A 140 -9.21 -6.60 14.80
N THR A 141 -8.10 -5.99 15.24
CA THR A 141 -8.05 -5.21 16.47
C THR A 141 -7.93 -3.70 16.26
N GLY A 142 -7.47 -3.28 15.07
CA GLY A 142 -7.13 -1.89 14.78
C GLY A 142 -5.83 -1.43 15.42
N ARG A 143 -5.03 -2.34 15.99
CA ARG A 143 -3.73 -2.01 16.60
C ARG A 143 -2.79 -1.42 15.57
N LEU A 144 -2.21 -0.27 15.87
CA LEU A 144 -1.22 0.36 15.01
C LEU A 144 0.09 -0.43 15.00
N LEU A 145 0.57 -0.73 13.79
CA LEU A 145 1.80 -1.51 13.59
C LEU A 145 2.96 -0.66 13.03
N ALA A 146 2.66 0.21 12.09
CA ALA A 146 3.65 1.08 11.46
C ALA A 146 3.00 2.32 10.87
N THR A 147 3.78 3.40 10.73
CA THR A 147 3.36 4.63 10.06
C THR A 147 4.41 5.08 9.06
N ALA A 148 4.00 5.85 8.07
CA ALA A 148 4.90 6.49 7.13
C ALA A 148 4.47 7.91 6.82
N LYS A 149 5.46 8.75 6.52
CA LYS A 149 5.28 10.06 5.89
C LYS A 149 6.06 10.02 4.58
N GLY A 150 5.42 10.38 3.49
CA GLY A 150 6.03 10.35 2.17
C GLY A 150 5.91 11.67 1.45
N ARG A 151 6.94 12.01 0.69
CA ARG A 151 6.91 13.12 -0.26
C ARG A 151 7.04 12.54 -1.66
N PHE A 152 6.05 12.84 -2.49
CA PHE A 152 5.92 12.29 -3.83
C PHE A 152 5.90 13.40 -4.87
N PHE A 153 6.54 13.13 -6.01
CA PHE A 153 6.61 14.06 -7.13
C PHE A 153 5.77 13.53 -8.29
N PRO A 154 4.66 14.19 -8.65
CA PRO A 154 3.86 13.82 -9.81
C PRO A 154 4.67 13.92 -11.11
N VAL A 155 4.48 12.95 -11.99
CA VAL A 155 5.15 12.87 -13.29
C VAL A 155 4.16 12.80 -14.44
#